data_32f03e20169d9e8d168ac3839d2cd281
#
_entry.id   32f03e20169d9e8d168ac3839d2cd281
#
_cell.length_a   1.000
_cell.length_b   1.000
_cell.length_c   1.000
_cell.angle_alpha   90.00
_cell.angle_beta   90.00
_cell.angle_gamma   90.00
#
_symmetry.space_group_name_H-M   'P 1'
#
loop_
_entity.id
_entity.type
_entity.pdbx_description
1 polymer ?
#
loop_
_entity_poly.entity_id
_entity_poly.type
_entity_poly.pdbx_seq_one_letter_code
_entity_poly.pdbx_strand_id
1 'polypeptide(L)'
;MMELQAKEIQTISSKEVAEMIGRRHGQILKMIEGGSGEVGIIKILAQHDFVLSEYFIESSYKDKSGKSNKCYECTKMGCEMLANKMTGEKGILFTARYVKKFNEMERILLEQNTPSYMISDPIKRAEQ
;
A
#
# COMPACT_ATOMS: atom_id res chain seq x y z
N MET A 1 17.92 -12.62 -9.59
CA MET A 1 17.33 -12.88 -8.30
C MET A 1 16.80 -11.65 -7.65
N MET A 2 17.64 -10.69 -7.50
CA MET A 2 17.20 -9.47 -6.84
C MET A 2 16.01 -8.85 -7.50
N GLU A 3 16.01 -8.81 -8.81
CA GLU A 3 14.91 -8.18 -9.49
C GLU A 3 13.62 -8.93 -9.30
N LEU A 4 13.69 -10.24 -9.05
CA LEU A 4 12.48 -10.97 -8.78
C LEU A 4 11.84 -10.51 -7.50
N GLN A 5 12.65 -10.27 -6.49
CA GLN A 5 12.12 -9.79 -5.24
C GLN A 5 11.54 -8.40 -5.37
N ALA A 6 12.20 -7.57 -6.14
CA ALA A 6 11.68 -6.23 -6.38
C ALA A 6 10.33 -6.29 -7.06
N LYS A 7 10.15 -7.22 -8.00
CA LYS A 7 8.88 -7.35 -8.66
C LYS A 7 7.79 -7.82 -7.74
N GLU A 8 8.16 -8.51 -6.69
CA GLU A 8 7.17 -9.06 -5.78
C GLU A 8 6.75 -8.10 -4.70
N ILE A 9 7.38 -6.94 -4.63
CA ILE A 9 6.95 -5.95 -3.68
C ILE A 9 5.57 -5.46 -4.09
N GLN A 10 4.62 -5.64 -3.20
CA GLN A 10 3.25 -5.26 -3.46
C GLN A 10 2.97 -3.91 -2.84
N THR A 11 2.30 -3.07 -3.59
CA THR A 11 1.98 -1.74 -3.12
C THR A 11 0.58 -1.33 -3.54
N ILE A 12 0.07 -0.33 -2.85
CA ILE A 12 -1.17 0.32 -3.23
C ILE A 12 -0.84 1.79 -3.43
N SER A 13 -1.27 2.36 -4.55
CA SER A 13 -1.00 3.75 -4.84
C SER A 13 -1.69 4.66 -3.82
N SER A 14 -1.03 5.75 -3.46
CA SER A 14 -1.63 6.72 -2.57
C SER A 14 -2.94 7.27 -3.13
N LYS A 15 -3.10 7.27 -4.45
CA LYS A 15 -4.36 7.64 -5.06
C LYS A 15 -5.46 6.65 -4.69
N GLU A 16 -5.12 5.38 -4.74
CA GLU A 16 -6.09 4.35 -4.40
C GLU A 16 -6.42 4.40 -2.92
N VAL A 17 -5.43 4.69 -2.09
CA VAL A 17 -5.69 4.87 -0.66
C VAL A 17 -6.73 5.95 -0.45
N ALA A 18 -6.57 7.07 -1.16
CA ALA A 18 -7.52 8.17 -1.03
C ALA A 18 -8.93 7.73 -1.39
N GLU A 19 -9.04 6.95 -2.44
CA GLU A 19 -10.35 6.45 -2.85
C GLU A 19 -10.94 5.49 -1.83
N MET A 20 -10.10 4.68 -1.23
CA MET A 20 -10.56 3.72 -0.23
C MET A 20 -11.22 4.39 0.97
N ILE A 21 -10.71 5.54 1.36
CA ILE A 21 -11.21 6.19 2.56
C ILE A 21 -12.04 7.44 2.25
N GLY A 22 -12.25 7.72 0.96
CA GLY A 22 -13.09 8.84 0.60
C GLY A 22 -12.49 10.20 0.89
N ARG A 23 -11.18 10.31 0.76
CA ARG A 23 -10.48 11.57 0.97
C ARG A 23 -9.80 12.03 -0.30
N ARG A 24 -9.42 13.30 -0.33
CA ARG A 24 -8.66 13.82 -1.46
C ARG A 24 -7.24 13.28 -1.42
N HIS A 25 -6.70 13.06 -2.60
CA HIS A 25 -5.33 12.56 -2.70
C HIS A 25 -4.34 13.50 -2.00
N GLY A 26 -4.58 14.81 -2.10
CA GLY A 26 -3.70 15.76 -1.45
C GLY A 26 -3.63 15.57 0.06
N GLN A 27 -4.73 15.14 0.66
CA GLN A 27 -4.72 14.87 2.09
C GLN A 27 -3.86 13.68 2.44
N ILE A 28 -3.87 12.67 1.58
CA ILE A 28 -3.02 11.51 1.81
C ILE A 28 -1.57 11.88 1.65
N LEU A 29 -1.25 12.66 0.62
CA LEU A 29 0.13 13.14 0.44
C LEU A 29 0.60 13.93 1.65
N LYS A 30 -0.30 14.72 2.22
CA LYS A 30 0.05 15.51 3.39
C LYS A 30 0.34 14.62 4.59
N MET A 31 -0.41 13.52 4.74
CA MET A 31 -0.12 12.58 5.82
C MET A 31 1.26 11.96 5.66
N ILE A 32 1.64 11.69 4.42
CA ILE A 32 2.93 11.08 4.16
C ILE A 32 4.07 12.08 4.28
N GLU A 33 3.93 13.24 3.64
CA GLU A 33 5.00 14.21 3.54
C GLU A 33 4.96 15.30 4.60
N GLY A 34 3.79 15.54 5.18
CA GLY A 34 3.64 16.65 6.09
C GLY A 34 3.19 17.90 5.37
N GLY A 35 2.92 18.92 6.13
CA GLY A 35 2.46 20.18 5.57
C GLY A 35 2.01 21.07 6.71
N SER A 36 1.15 22.02 6.41
CA SER A 36 0.69 23.01 7.37
C SER A 36 0.26 22.34 8.67
N GLY A 37 1.08 22.45 9.71
CA GLY A 37 0.72 21.97 11.03
C GLY A 37 0.74 20.46 11.18
N GLU A 38 1.19 19.73 10.19
CA GLU A 38 1.20 18.28 10.27
C GLU A 38 2.60 17.76 9.96
N VAL A 39 3.11 16.87 10.81
CA VAL A 39 4.40 16.23 10.59
C VAL A 39 4.16 15.00 9.75
N GLY A 40 4.89 14.89 8.64
CA GLY A 40 4.72 13.76 7.76
C GLY A 40 5.31 12.48 8.32
N ILE A 41 4.74 11.38 7.89
CA ILE A 41 5.20 10.06 8.35
C ILE A 41 6.65 9.84 7.95
N ILE A 42 7.00 10.19 6.70
CA ILE A 42 8.36 9.92 6.24
C ILE A 42 9.40 10.71 7.02
N LYS A 43 9.02 11.90 7.49
CA LYS A 43 9.96 12.68 8.27
C LYS A 43 10.27 12.00 9.60
N ILE A 44 9.23 11.49 10.24
CA ILE A 44 9.41 10.80 11.51
C ILE A 44 10.24 9.54 11.32
N LEU A 45 9.93 8.77 10.29
CA LEU A 45 10.68 7.55 10.03
C LEU A 45 12.14 7.84 9.74
N ALA A 46 12.40 8.89 8.96
CA ALA A 46 13.78 9.23 8.62
C ALA A 46 14.57 9.65 9.85
N GLN A 47 13.92 10.35 10.79
CA GLN A 47 14.59 10.78 11.99
C GLN A 47 15.01 9.62 12.88
N HIS A 48 14.38 8.49 12.72
CA HIS A 48 14.67 7.32 13.54
C HIS A 48 15.33 6.20 12.74
N ASP A 49 15.91 6.56 11.60
CA ASP A 49 16.74 5.64 10.81
C ASP A 49 15.99 4.49 10.17
N PHE A 50 14.72 4.67 9.91
CA PHE A 50 13.96 3.68 9.15
C PHE A 50 14.19 3.90 7.66
N VAL A 51 14.18 2.81 6.90
CA VAL A 51 14.36 2.88 5.46
C VAL A 51 13.03 3.24 4.82
N LEU A 52 12.96 4.44 4.26
CA LEU A 52 11.71 4.99 3.76
C LEU A 52 11.07 4.14 2.66
N SER A 53 11.90 3.55 1.80
CA SER A 53 11.34 2.78 0.69
C SER A 53 10.67 1.50 1.13
N GLU A 54 10.85 1.10 2.37
CA GLU A 54 10.10 -0.03 2.90
C GLU A 54 8.67 0.34 3.23
N TYR A 55 8.38 1.62 3.25
CA TYR A 55 7.05 2.13 3.59
C TYR A 55 6.40 2.84 2.42
N PHE A 56 7.10 3.78 1.83
CA PHE A 56 6.55 4.61 0.75
C PHE A 56 7.59 4.76 -0.33
N ILE A 57 7.20 4.46 -1.56
CA ILE A 57 8.08 4.58 -2.71
C ILE A 57 7.56 5.71 -3.58
N GLU A 58 8.37 6.73 -3.80
CA GLU A 58 7.93 7.87 -4.59
C GLU A 58 7.67 7.46 -6.02
N SER A 59 6.59 7.95 -6.59
CA SER A 59 6.18 7.58 -7.93
C SER A 59 5.42 8.74 -8.56
N SER A 60 4.88 8.51 -9.72
CA SER A 60 4.08 9.51 -10.39
C SER A 60 3.02 8.84 -11.25
N TYR A 61 2.03 9.62 -11.63
CA TYR A 61 0.99 9.16 -12.52
C TYR A 61 0.59 10.32 -13.42
N LYS A 62 -0.04 10.00 -14.54
CA LYS A 62 -0.52 11.04 -15.45
C LYS A 62 -2.00 11.19 -15.27
N ASP A 63 -2.44 12.46 -15.19
CA ASP A 63 -3.86 12.73 -15.07
C ASP A 63 -4.48 12.79 -16.46
N LYS A 64 -5.76 13.15 -16.51
CA LYS A 64 -6.48 13.15 -17.77
C LYS A 64 -5.91 14.15 -18.76
N SER A 65 -5.28 15.19 -18.27
CA SER A 65 -4.70 16.20 -19.15
C SER A 65 -3.31 15.78 -19.65
N GLY A 66 -2.79 14.65 -19.18
CA GLY A 66 -1.47 14.19 -19.55
C GLY A 66 -0.37 14.75 -18.67
N LYS A 67 -0.74 15.50 -17.65
CA LYS A 67 0.22 16.08 -16.73
C LYS A 67 0.66 15.06 -15.71
N SER A 68 1.97 15.07 -15.43
CA SER A 68 2.54 14.14 -14.45
C SER A 68 2.33 14.69 -13.05
N ASN A 69 1.86 13.84 -12.15
CA ASN A 69 1.60 14.23 -10.78
C ASN A 69 2.27 13.25 -9.84
N LYS A 70 2.68 13.74 -8.67
CA LYS A 70 3.35 12.91 -7.69
C LYS A 70 2.39 11.99 -6.98
N CYS A 71 2.85 10.80 -6.69
CA CYS A 71 2.14 9.89 -5.80
C CYS A 71 3.15 9.00 -5.12
N TYR A 72 2.68 8.16 -4.22
CA TYR A 72 3.53 7.19 -3.55
C TYR A 72 2.94 5.82 -3.74
N GLU A 73 3.83 4.84 -3.91
CA GLU A 73 3.42 3.45 -3.81
C GLU A 73 3.57 3.05 -2.36
N CYS A 74 2.47 2.67 -1.74
CA CYS A 74 2.45 2.37 -0.31
C CYS A 74 2.54 0.87 -0.10
N THR A 75 3.58 0.43 0.61
CA THR A 75 3.69 -0.96 0.98
C THR A 75 2.67 -1.25 2.07
N LYS A 76 2.55 -2.52 2.44
CA LYS A 76 1.65 -2.87 3.53
C LYS A 76 2.02 -2.13 4.82
N MET A 77 3.33 -2.02 5.08
CA MET A 77 3.78 -1.28 6.25
C MET A 77 3.46 0.20 6.14
N GLY A 78 3.58 0.75 4.93
CA GLY A 78 3.20 2.14 4.73
C GLY A 78 1.73 2.37 4.96
N CYS A 79 0.90 1.45 4.50
CA CYS A 79 -0.54 1.56 4.76
C CYS A 79 -0.85 1.47 6.23
N GLU A 80 -0.09 0.65 6.96
CA GLU A 80 -0.27 0.55 8.40
C GLU A 80 0.04 1.89 9.08
N MET A 81 1.09 2.56 8.62
CA MET A 81 1.41 3.88 9.15
C MET A 81 0.28 4.87 8.90
N LEU A 82 -0.27 4.83 7.69
CA LEU A 82 -1.38 5.72 7.37
C LEU A 82 -2.59 5.43 8.25
N ALA A 83 -2.88 4.15 8.47
CA ALA A 83 -4.01 3.77 9.31
C ALA A 83 -3.83 4.29 10.72
N ASN A 84 -2.59 4.29 11.21
CA ASN A 84 -2.33 4.79 12.55
C ASN A 84 -2.58 6.28 12.71
N LYS A 85 -2.53 7.02 11.63
CA LYS A 85 -2.83 8.44 11.69
C LYS A 85 -4.32 8.72 11.63
N MET A 86 -5.10 7.74 11.25
CA MET A 86 -6.54 7.89 11.20
C MET A 86 -7.12 7.43 12.53
N THR A 87 -8.25 8.02 12.92
CA THR A 87 -8.86 7.66 14.18
C THR A 87 -10.23 7.08 13.94
N GLY A 88 -10.66 6.25 14.90
CA GLY A 88 -12.01 5.75 14.90
C GLY A 88 -12.34 4.86 13.72
N GLU A 89 -13.53 5.04 13.24
CA GLU A 89 -14.09 4.16 12.22
C GLU A 89 -13.29 4.18 10.93
N LYS A 90 -12.79 5.34 10.55
CA LYS A 90 -12.04 5.43 9.29
C LYS A 90 -10.79 4.59 9.30
N GLY A 91 -10.06 4.60 10.41
CA GLY A 91 -8.86 3.80 10.52
C GLY A 91 -9.18 2.32 10.46
N ILE A 92 -10.24 1.91 11.13
CA ILE A 92 -10.62 0.51 11.12
C ILE A 92 -11.03 0.06 9.73
N LEU A 93 -11.83 0.86 9.05
CA LEU A 93 -12.28 0.50 7.71
C LEU A 93 -11.13 0.47 6.72
N PHE A 94 -10.23 1.44 6.82
CA PHE A 94 -9.09 1.44 5.92
C PHE A 94 -8.22 0.21 6.16
N THR A 95 -7.98 -0.12 7.43
CA THR A 95 -7.18 -1.30 7.75
C THR A 95 -7.80 -2.55 7.15
N ALA A 96 -9.10 -2.72 7.33
CA ALA A 96 -9.78 -3.88 6.79
C ALA A 96 -9.62 -3.95 5.27
N ARG A 97 -9.73 -2.81 4.62
CA ARG A 97 -9.66 -2.77 3.16
C ARG A 97 -8.26 -3.05 2.64
N TYR A 98 -7.23 -2.43 3.22
CA TYR A 98 -5.91 -2.64 2.68
C TYR A 98 -5.39 -4.03 3.00
N VAL A 99 -5.71 -4.55 4.18
CA VAL A 99 -5.29 -5.89 4.51
C VAL A 99 -5.90 -6.89 3.54
N LYS A 100 -7.19 -6.72 3.27
CA LYS A 100 -7.86 -7.60 2.33
C LYS A 100 -7.23 -7.51 0.95
N LYS A 101 -6.90 -6.30 0.52
CA LYS A 101 -6.31 -6.12 -0.79
C LYS A 101 -4.94 -6.77 -0.88
N PHE A 102 -4.10 -6.58 0.12
CA PHE A 102 -2.78 -7.19 0.10
C PHE A 102 -2.85 -8.70 0.16
N ASN A 103 -3.78 -9.23 0.96
CA ASN A 103 -3.94 -10.68 0.99
C ASN A 103 -4.37 -11.22 -0.37
N GLU A 104 -5.22 -10.49 -1.05
CA GLU A 104 -5.68 -10.90 -2.36
C GLU A 104 -4.55 -10.85 -3.38
N MET A 105 -3.75 -9.79 -3.34
CA MET A 105 -2.60 -9.69 -4.24
C MET A 105 -1.61 -10.81 -3.99
N GLU A 106 -1.40 -11.14 -2.72
CA GLU A 106 -0.47 -12.20 -2.38
C GLU A 106 -0.99 -13.54 -2.88
N ARG A 107 -2.29 -13.77 -2.75
CA ARG A 107 -2.88 -15.01 -3.22
C ARG A 107 -2.72 -15.16 -4.73
N ILE A 108 -2.95 -14.08 -5.46
CA ILE A 108 -2.80 -14.11 -6.90
C ILE A 108 -1.36 -14.41 -7.29
N LEU A 109 -0.41 -13.80 -6.61
CA LEU A 109 1.00 -14.05 -6.89
C LEU A 109 1.36 -15.50 -6.65
N LEU A 110 0.88 -16.06 -5.56
CA LEU A 110 1.17 -17.45 -5.25
C LEU A 110 0.58 -18.38 -6.30
N GLU A 111 -0.62 -18.09 -6.75
CA GLU A 111 -1.24 -18.92 -7.77
C GLU A 111 -0.47 -18.87 -9.07
N GLN A 112 0.05 -17.70 -9.43
CA GLN A 112 0.81 -17.56 -10.67
C GLN A 112 2.13 -18.28 -10.62
N ASN A 113 2.69 -18.41 -9.43
CA ASN A 113 4.01 -19.02 -9.26
C ASN A 113 3.96 -20.47 -8.83
N THR A 114 2.78 -21.04 -8.70
CA THR A 114 2.62 -22.40 -8.21
C THR A 114 2.32 -23.33 -9.37
N PRO A 115 3.01 -24.48 -9.44
CA PRO A 115 2.68 -25.45 -10.47
C PRO A 115 1.22 -25.86 -10.41
N SER A 116 0.65 -26.16 -11.57
CA SER A 116 -0.78 -26.42 -11.61
C SER A 116 -1.19 -27.61 -10.76
N TYR A 117 -0.31 -28.60 -10.64
CA TYR A 117 -0.66 -29.78 -9.86
C TYR A 117 -0.77 -29.46 -8.36
N MET A 118 -0.19 -28.37 -7.93
CA MET A 118 -0.32 -27.98 -6.54
C MET A 118 -1.52 -27.09 -6.29
N ILE A 119 -2.05 -26.51 -7.34
CA ILE A 119 -3.18 -25.61 -7.17
C ILE A 119 -4.43 -26.36 -6.74
N SER A 120 -4.56 -27.59 -7.19
CA SER A 120 -5.77 -28.33 -6.88
C SER A 120 -5.85 -28.75 -5.42
N ASP A 121 -4.73 -28.85 -4.76
CA ASP A 121 -4.73 -29.28 -3.36
C ASP A 121 -5.47 -28.35 -2.44
N PRO A 122 -5.26 -27.05 -2.53
CA PRO A 122 -5.93 -26.14 -1.61
C PRO A 122 -7.43 -26.29 -1.60
N ILE A 123 -7.98 -26.71 -2.70
CA ILE A 123 -9.43 -26.84 -2.78
C ILE A 123 -9.94 -27.84 -1.77
N LYS A 124 -9.26 -28.93 -1.64
CA LYS A 124 -9.67 -29.95 -0.69
C LYS A 124 -9.56 -29.46 0.72
N ARG A 125 -8.50 -28.75 0.99
CA ARG A 125 -8.31 -28.25 2.34
C ARG A 125 -9.33 -27.18 2.70
N ALA A 126 -9.78 -26.46 1.71
CA ALA A 126 -10.74 -25.41 1.99
C ALA A 126 -12.01 -25.93 2.60
N GLU A 127 -12.30 -27.17 2.38
CA GLU A 127 -13.50 -27.76 2.93
C GLU A 127 -13.37 -28.10 4.39
N GLN A 128 -12.21 -28.09 4.88
CA GLN A 128 -11.97 -28.44 6.26
C GLN A 128 -11.92 -27.20 7.13
#